data_aa71cbe7443470f65bae2f04963d9a7d
#
_entry.id   aa71cbe7443470f65bae2f04963d9a7d
#
_cell.length_a   1.000
_cell.length_b   1.000
_cell.length_c   1.000
_cell.angle_alpha   90.00
_cell.angle_beta   90.00
_cell.angle_gamma   90.00
#
_symmetry.space_group_name_H-M   'P 1'
#
loop_
_entity.id
_entity.type
_entity.pdbx_description
1 polymer ?
#
loop_
_entity_poly.entity_id
_entity_poly.type
_entity_poly.pdbx_seq_one_letter_code
_entity_poly.pdbx_strand_id
1 'polypeptide(L)'
;TNPQRIIEVNDRIFIQGYGAAYPDPYTYPVQLYDIRTKTTTVIGQGTHMAAYGDKLYVAYCSTADWVNYTTTFYTYDTCTGQKSETSFLKDAPTKLTTGNVYLLEVNPMNGDIYVGVTYYEAGEGDIYRFKADGTFVETFESGGQGPNAMVFF
;
A
#
# COMPACT_ATOMS: atom_id res chain seq x y z
N THR A 1 4.89 5.09 17.58
CA THR A 1 4.60 5.17 16.13
C THR A 1 3.84 6.43 15.81
N ASN A 2 4.21 7.07 14.71
CA ASN A 2 3.48 8.20 14.15
C ASN A 2 2.46 7.64 13.11
N PRO A 3 1.15 7.58 13.42
CA PRO A 3 0.17 7.01 12.51
C PRO A 3 0.00 7.90 11.28
N GLN A 4 -0.04 7.28 10.11
CA GLN A 4 -0.22 7.93 8.82
C GLN A 4 -1.57 7.59 8.19
N ARG A 5 -2.02 6.36 8.35
CA ARG A 5 -3.30 5.89 7.85
C ARG A 5 -3.96 4.93 8.84
N ILE A 6 -5.26 5.06 8.99
CA ILE A 6 -6.11 4.17 9.78
C ILE A 6 -7.23 3.67 8.90
N ILE A 7 -7.46 2.37 8.92
CA ILE A 7 -8.54 1.71 8.17
C ILE A 7 -9.29 0.80 9.15
N GLU A 8 -10.61 0.91 9.14
CA GLU A 8 -11.50 -0.03 9.79
C GLU A 8 -12.10 -0.98 8.75
N VAL A 9 -11.98 -2.26 9.00
CA VAL A 9 -12.58 -3.31 8.18
C VAL A 9 -12.90 -4.53 9.03
N ASN A 10 -14.11 -5.08 8.91
CA ASN A 10 -14.60 -6.23 9.69
C ASN A 10 -14.40 -6.07 11.21
N ASP A 11 -14.81 -4.93 11.77
CA ASP A 11 -14.68 -4.57 13.19
C ASP A 11 -13.24 -4.63 13.73
N ARG A 12 -12.25 -4.51 12.85
CA ARG A 12 -10.83 -4.46 13.16
C ARG A 12 -10.22 -3.16 12.67
N ILE A 13 -9.36 -2.57 13.49
CA ILE A 13 -8.67 -1.31 13.15
C ILE A 13 -7.22 -1.63 12.79
N PHE A 14 -6.85 -1.24 11.57
CA PHE A 14 -5.49 -1.34 11.06
C PHE A 14 -4.85 0.04 11.05
N ILE A 15 -3.62 0.12 11.54
CA ILE A 15 -2.87 1.37 11.68
C ILE A 15 -1.54 1.21 10.94
N GLN A 16 -1.31 2.03 9.94
CA GLN A 16 -0.01 2.15 9.29
C GLN A 16 0.67 3.41 9.81
N GLY A 17 1.95 3.34 10.10
CA GLY A 17 2.67 4.48 10.63
C GLY A 17 4.18 4.38 10.48
N TYR A 18 4.85 5.45 10.88
CA TYR A 18 6.30 5.46 11.04
C TYR A 18 6.66 4.92 12.42
N GLY A 19 7.55 3.93 12.43
CA GLY A 19 8.14 3.38 13.64
C GLY A 19 9.46 4.06 13.99
N ALA A 20 10.58 3.31 13.95
CA ALA A 20 11.91 3.87 14.14
C ALA A 20 12.29 4.82 13.00
N ALA A 21 13.13 5.81 13.33
CA ALA A 21 13.71 6.77 12.42
C ALA A 21 15.19 6.97 12.79
N TYR A 22 15.90 7.76 12.00
CA TYR A 22 17.32 8.03 12.23
C TYR A 22 17.66 8.25 13.74
N PRO A 23 18.73 7.64 14.26
CA PRO A 23 19.79 6.90 13.56
C PRO A 23 19.45 5.42 13.23
N ASP A 24 18.33 4.91 13.73
CA ASP A 24 17.89 3.55 13.43
C ASP A 24 17.34 3.45 11.99
N PRO A 25 17.32 2.25 11.40
CA PRO A 25 16.65 2.03 10.11
C PRO A 25 15.17 2.43 10.20
N TYR A 26 14.69 3.11 9.17
CA TYR A 26 13.26 3.46 9.07
C TYR A 26 12.40 2.19 9.06
N THR A 27 11.34 2.19 9.85
CA THR A 27 10.34 1.14 9.88
C THR A 27 8.95 1.71 9.61
N TYR A 28 8.11 0.91 8.99
CA TYR A 28 6.75 1.29 8.60
C TYR A 28 5.75 0.22 9.06
N PRO A 29 5.57 0.05 10.38
CA PRO A 29 4.72 -1.01 10.89
C PRO A 29 3.27 -0.84 10.46
N VAL A 30 2.68 -1.93 9.97
CA VAL A 30 1.24 -2.11 9.88
C VAL A 30 0.80 -2.89 11.10
N GLN A 31 -0.10 -2.31 11.88
CA GLN A 31 -0.54 -2.84 13.17
C GLN A 31 -2.03 -3.12 13.15
N LEU A 32 -2.41 -4.25 13.72
CA LEU A 32 -3.79 -4.55 14.10
C LEU A 32 -4.01 -4.06 15.54
N TYR A 33 -4.98 -3.19 15.75
CA TYR A 33 -5.43 -2.74 17.06
C TYR A 33 -6.65 -3.54 17.51
N ASP A 34 -6.54 -4.19 18.65
CA ASP A 34 -7.67 -4.85 19.30
C ASP A 34 -8.34 -3.88 20.28
N ILE A 35 -9.59 -3.53 20.00
CA ILE A 35 -10.39 -2.57 20.79
C ILE A 35 -10.65 -3.09 22.20
N ARG A 36 -10.78 -4.40 22.38
CA ARG A 36 -11.13 -4.99 23.69
C ARG A 36 -9.95 -5.01 24.63
N THR A 37 -8.78 -5.43 24.12
CA THR A 37 -7.55 -5.53 24.93
C THR A 37 -6.76 -4.22 24.95
N LYS A 38 -7.07 -3.31 24.03
CA LYS A 38 -6.35 -2.04 23.81
C LYS A 38 -4.87 -2.25 23.48
N THR A 39 -4.57 -3.34 22.78
CA THR A 39 -3.22 -3.69 22.38
C THR A 39 -3.08 -3.62 20.87
N THR A 40 -1.84 -3.43 20.39
CA THR A 40 -1.48 -3.49 18.99
C THR A 40 -0.56 -4.67 18.73
N THR A 41 -0.76 -5.32 17.58
CA THR A 41 0.11 -6.39 17.07
C THR A 41 0.62 -5.99 15.70
N VAL A 42 1.93 -6.01 15.49
CA VAL A 42 2.51 -5.76 14.16
C VAL A 42 2.24 -6.96 13.26
N ILE A 43 1.59 -6.73 12.12
CA ILE A 43 1.27 -7.75 11.12
C ILE A 43 2.20 -7.72 9.89
N GLY A 44 3.00 -6.66 9.74
CA GLY A 44 3.96 -6.51 8.66
C GLY A 44 4.53 -5.10 8.57
N GLN A 45 5.26 -4.85 7.49
CA GLN A 45 5.73 -3.52 7.11
C GLN A 45 4.91 -3.04 5.90
N GLY A 46 4.58 -1.74 5.86
CA GLY A 46 3.86 -1.14 4.74
C GLY A 46 3.93 0.37 4.76
N THR A 47 4.18 0.97 3.60
CA THR A 47 4.14 2.42 3.42
C THR A 47 2.74 2.90 3.02
N HIS A 48 1.96 2.03 2.38
CA HIS A 48 0.58 2.30 1.96
C HIS A 48 -0.30 1.09 2.24
N MET A 49 -1.56 1.35 2.55
CA MET A 49 -2.56 0.30 2.70
C MET A 49 -3.93 0.77 2.23
N ALA A 50 -4.72 -0.17 1.71
CA ALA A 50 -6.12 -0.01 1.34
C ALA A 50 -6.89 -1.28 1.74
N ALA A 51 -8.23 -1.22 1.77
CA ALA A 51 -9.04 -2.38 2.08
C ALA A 51 -10.19 -2.54 1.09
N TYR A 52 -10.54 -3.80 0.81
CA TYR A 52 -11.74 -4.16 0.05
C TYR A 52 -12.20 -5.58 0.43
N GLY A 53 -13.48 -5.73 0.72
CA GLY A 53 -14.02 -6.99 1.24
C GLY A 53 -13.27 -7.39 2.53
N ASP A 54 -12.86 -8.65 2.58
CA ASP A 54 -12.16 -9.21 3.74
C ASP A 54 -10.62 -9.05 3.66
N LYS A 55 -10.12 -8.20 2.76
CA LYS A 55 -8.68 -8.05 2.52
C LYS A 55 -8.18 -6.66 2.84
N LEU A 56 -7.06 -6.61 3.54
CA LEU A 56 -6.18 -5.46 3.59
C LEU A 56 -5.09 -5.65 2.53
N TYR A 57 -4.95 -4.71 1.64
CA TYR A 57 -3.90 -4.61 0.62
C TYR A 57 -2.79 -3.71 1.14
N VAL A 58 -1.55 -4.14 1.03
CA VAL A 58 -0.41 -3.39 1.54
C VAL A 58 0.68 -3.31 0.48
N ALA A 59 1.20 -2.10 0.28
CA ALA A 59 2.43 -1.85 -0.45
C ALA A 59 3.52 -1.44 0.53
N TYR A 60 4.67 -2.10 0.47
CA TYR A 60 5.86 -1.70 1.19
C TYR A 60 6.91 -1.24 0.20
N CYS A 61 7.02 0.08 0.06
CA CYS A 61 8.01 0.74 -0.77
C CYS A 61 9.20 1.12 0.10
N SER A 62 10.38 0.63 -0.23
CA SER A 62 11.61 0.90 0.50
C SER A 62 12.72 1.33 -0.44
N THR A 63 13.68 2.06 0.10
CA THR A 63 14.88 2.47 -0.63
C THR A 63 16.08 2.46 0.33
N ALA A 64 17.23 2.04 -0.20
CA ALA A 64 18.49 2.10 0.54
C ALA A 64 19.25 3.42 0.30
N ASP A 65 18.97 4.12 -0.78
CA ASP A 65 19.75 5.25 -1.27
C ASP A 65 18.90 6.45 -1.76
N TRP A 66 17.59 6.41 -1.55
CA TRP A 66 16.62 7.44 -1.97
C TRP A 66 16.45 7.61 -3.49
N VAL A 67 17.03 6.72 -4.27
CA VAL A 67 16.95 6.71 -5.73
C VAL A 67 16.37 5.38 -6.23
N ASN A 68 16.89 4.28 -5.74
CA ASN A 68 16.49 2.94 -6.16
C ASN A 68 15.42 2.38 -5.21
N TYR A 69 14.17 2.46 -5.63
CA TYR A 69 13.04 1.96 -4.88
C TYR A 69 12.78 0.48 -5.19
N THR A 70 12.37 -0.24 -4.16
CA THR A 70 11.87 -1.60 -4.28
C THR A 70 10.52 -1.68 -3.58
N THR A 71 9.50 -2.13 -4.29
CA THR A 71 8.15 -2.27 -3.73
C THR A 71 7.73 -3.72 -3.70
N THR A 72 7.29 -4.16 -2.54
CA THR A 72 6.62 -5.45 -2.35
C THR A 72 5.14 -5.22 -2.05
N PHE A 73 4.31 -6.14 -2.55
CA PHE A 73 2.87 -6.08 -2.38
C PHE A 73 2.39 -7.36 -1.71
N TYR A 74 1.56 -7.24 -0.70
CA TYR A 74 0.97 -8.40 -0.03
C TYR A 74 -0.46 -8.10 0.43
N THR A 75 -1.22 -9.14 0.72
CA THR A 75 -2.53 -9.01 1.37
C THR A 75 -2.52 -9.62 2.76
N TYR A 76 -3.40 -9.12 3.59
CA TYR A 76 -3.74 -9.70 4.89
C TYR A 76 -5.25 -9.97 4.91
N ASP A 77 -5.63 -11.22 5.14
CA ASP A 77 -7.02 -11.61 5.29
C ASP A 77 -7.51 -11.20 6.69
N THR A 78 -8.47 -10.30 6.73
CA THR A 78 -8.93 -9.69 7.98
C THR A 78 -9.83 -10.62 8.80
N CYS A 79 -10.38 -11.69 8.21
CA CYS A 79 -11.18 -12.69 8.91
C CYS A 79 -10.30 -13.77 9.54
N THR A 80 -9.36 -14.33 8.75
CA THR A 80 -8.52 -15.45 9.18
C THR A 80 -7.24 -15.03 9.86
N GLY A 81 -6.78 -13.80 9.63
CA GLY A 81 -5.50 -13.30 10.12
C GLY A 81 -4.29 -13.79 9.32
N GLN A 82 -4.51 -14.36 8.12
CA GLN A 82 -3.44 -14.88 7.28
C GLN A 82 -2.87 -13.79 6.38
N LYS A 83 -1.55 -13.70 6.35
CA LYS A 83 -0.80 -12.87 5.41
C LYS A 83 -0.40 -13.68 4.19
N SER A 84 -0.62 -13.14 2.98
CA SER A 84 -0.06 -13.69 1.75
C SER A 84 1.28 -13.03 1.47
N GLU A 85 2.32 -13.81 1.28
CA GLU A 85 3.65 -13.29 0.88
C GLU A 85 3.78 -13.12 -0.64
N THR A 86 2.78 -13.57 -1.40
CA THR A 86 2.73 -13.39 -2.85
C THR A 86 2.10 -12.05 -3.19
N SER A 87 2.68 -11.33 -4.16
CA SER A 87 2.10 -10.11 -4.70
C SER A 87 0.67 -10.34 -5.17
N PHE A 88 -0.23 -9.43 -4.82
CA PHE A 88 -1.60 -9.45 -5.35
C PHE A 88 -1.70 -8.86 -6.76
N LEU A 89 -0.64 -8.21 -7.26
CA LEU A 89 -0.58 -7.69 -8.63
C LEU A 89 -0.05 -8.76 -9.57
N LYS A 90 -0.76 -8.99 -10.68
CA LYS A 90 -0.41 -9.93 -11.73
C LYS A 90 0.01 -9.15 -12.97
N ASP A 91 1.04 -9.63 -13.65
CA ASP A 91 1.56 -9.04 -14.90
C ASP A 91 1.85 -7.53 -14.77
N ALA A 92 2.24 -7.11 -13.57
CA ALA A 92 2.57 -5.72 -13.30
C ALA A 92 3.78 -5.28 -14.16
N PRO A 93 3.69 -4.13 -14.86
CA PRO A 93 4.83 -3.58 -15.58
C PRO A 93 6.03 -3.38 -14.66
N THR A 94 7.23 -3.76 -15.11
CA THR A 94 8.47 -3.64 -14.32
C THR A 94 8.70 -2.21 -13.81
N LYS A 95 8.33 -1.22 -14.61
CA LYS A 95 8.45 0.20 -14.26
C LYS A 95 7.73 0.54 -12.95
N LEU A 96 6.57 -0.11 -12.64
CA LEU A 96 5.83 0.12 -11.40
C LEU A 96 6.68 -0.13 -10.15
N THR A 97 7.48 -1.20 -10.15
CA THR A 97 8.23 -1.63 -8.97
C THR A 97 9.52 -0.85 -8.74
N THR A 98 9.93 -0.02 -9.70
CA THR A 98 11.16 0.78 -9.63
C THR A 98 10.92 2.23 -9.20
N GLY A 99 9.67 2.66 -9.12
CA GLY A 99 9.30 4.00 -8.69
C GLY A 99 8.92 4.06 -7.21
N ASN A 100 8.82 5.28 -6.71
CA ASN A 100 8.32 5.53 -5.36
C ASN A 100 6.79 5.49 -5.36
N VAL A 101 6.22 4.57 -4.61
CA VAL A 101 4.75 4.46 -4.47
C VAL A 101 4.24 5.56 -3.55
N TYR A 102 3.27 6.33 -4.03
CA TYR A 102 2.58 7.39 -3.31
C TYR A 102 1.11 7.12 -3.07
N LEU A 103 0.53 6.18 -3.81
CA LEU A 103 -0.88 5.83 -3.72
C LEU A 103 -1.08 4.33 -3.78
N LEU A 104 -1.89 3.82 -2.89
CA LEU A 104 -2.56 2.53 -3.00
C LEU A 104 -4.01 2.72 -2.58
N GLU A 105 -4.92 2.60 -3.54
CA GLU A 105 -6.36 2.68 -3.30
C GLU A 105 -7.09 1.54 -3.99
N VAL A 106 -8.22 1.16 -3.43
CA VAL A 106 -9.11 0.15 -4.03
C VAL A 106 -10.49 0.76 -4.20
N ASN A 107 -11.03 0.68 -5.41
CA ASN A 107 -12.37 1.18 -5.70
C ASN A 107 -13.41 0.38 -4.90
N PRO A 108 -14.18 1.01 -4.01
CA PRO A 108 -15.12 0.31 -3.14
C PRO A 108 -16.32 -0.29 -3.88
N MET A 109 -16.57 0.12 -5.13
CA MET A 109 -17.71 -0.37 -5.92
C MET A 109 -17.40 -1.66 -6.67
N ASN A 110 -16.17 -1.85 -7.14
CA ASN A 110 -15.82 -2.99 -8.00
C ASN A 110 -14.52 -3.72 -7.61
N GLY A 111 -13.77 -3.19 -6.64
CA GLY A 111 -12.52 -3.78 -6.19
C GLY A 111 -11.31 -3.51 -7.08
N ASP A 112 -11.43 -2.68 -8.12
CA ASP A 112 -10.27 -2.31 -8.96
C ASP A 112 -9.21 -1.62 -8.10
N ILE A 113 -7.95 -2.03 -8.30
CA ILE A 113 -6.80 -1.58 -7.51
C ILE A 113 -6.05 -0.52 -8.31
N TYR A 114 -5.70 0.57 -7.65
CA TYR A 114 -4.95 1.67 -8.21
C TYR A 114 -3.66 1.89 -7.44
N VAL A 115 -2.54 1.91 -8.16
CA VAL A 115 -1.21 2.17 -7.60
C VAL A 115 -0.63 3.39 -8.28
N GLY A 116 -0.41 4.45 -7.51
CA GLY A 116 0.23 5.68 -8.00
C GLY A 116 1.71 5.69 -7.67
N VAL A 117 2.53 5.99 -8.67
CA VAL A 117 3.99 5.94 -8.58
C VAL A 117 4.60 7.20 -9.14
N THR A 118 5.66 7.69 -8.51
CA THR A 118 6.49 8.78 -9.03
C THR A 118 7.90 8.27 -9.30
N TYR A 119 8.48 8.71 -10.40
CA TYR A 119 9.85 8.38 -10.78
C TYR A 119 10.76 9.58 -10.53
N TYR A 120 11.85 9.33 -9.83
CA TYR A 120 12.74 10.39 -9.36
C TYR A 120 13.29 11.27 -10.49
N GLU A 121 13.62 10.68 -11.64
CA GLU A 121 14.23 11.39 -12.77
C GLU A 121 13.21 11.99 -13.76
N ALA A 122 12.00 11.46 -13.83
CA ALA A 122 11.04 11.83 -14.87
C ALA A 122 10.16 13.03 -14.53
N GLY A 123 10.10 13.44 -13.27
CA GLY A 123 9.29 14.58 -12.84
C GLY A 123 7.77 14.37 -12.91
N GLU A 124 7.32 13.20 -13.33
CA GLU A 124 5.91 12.83 -13.53
C GLU A 124 5.58 11.52 -12.80
N GLY A 125 4.31 11.29 -12.58
CA GLY A 125 3.80 10.09 -11.95
C GLY A 125 2.85 9.33 -12.88
N ASP A 126 2.84 8.02 -12.72
CA ASP A 126 1.92 7.11 -13.39
C ASP A 126 0.91 6.54 -12.40
N ILE A 127 -0.30 6.30 -12.86
CA ILE A 127 -1.32 5.51 -12.16
C ILE A 127 -1.47 4.18 -12.91
N TYR A 128 -1.29 3.10 -12.19
CA TYR A 128 -1.49 1.73 -12.66
C TYR A 128 -2.81 1.20 -12.16
N ARG A 129 -3.66 0.74 -13.06
CA ARG A 129 -4.95 0.13 -12.71
C ARG A 129 -4.90 -1.38 -12.91
N PHE A 130 -5.42 -2.08 -11.93
CA PHE A 130 -5.60 -3.54 -11.93
C PHE A 130 -7.04 -3.87 -11.60
N LYS A 131 -7.53 -5.01 -12.10
CA LYS A 131 -8.81 -5.56 -11.65
C LYS A 131 -8.74 -6.06 -10.20
N ALA A 132 -9.89 -6.34 -9.61
CA ALA A 132 -9.99 -6.89 -8.24
C ALA A 132 -9.22 -8.20 -8.05
N ASP A 133 -9.00 -8.98 -9.11
CA ASP A 133 -8.22 -10.21 -9.08
C ASP A 133 -6.71 -9.98 -9.25
N GLY A 134 -6.28 -8.72 -9.37
CA GLY A 134 -4.89 -8.29 -9.56
C GLY A 134 -4.42 -8.24 -11.02
N THR A 135 -5.26 -8.57 -12.01
CA THR A 135 -4.87 -8.53 -13.42
C THR A 135 -4.66 -7.09 -13.88
N PHE A 136 -3.51 -6.82 -14.50
CA PHE A 136 -3.18 -5.51 -15.06
C PHE A 136 -4.19 -5.08 -16.14
N VAL A 137 -4.59 -3.81 -16.11
CA VAL A 137 -5.54 -3.24 -17.09
C VAL A 137 -4.86 -2.18 -17.94
N GLU A 138 -4.33 -1.13 -17.30
CA GLU A 138 -3.81 0.04 -18.01
C GLU A 138 -2.89 0.87 -17.12
N THR A 139 -2.15 1.76 -17.75
CA THR A 139 -1.39 2.83 -17.11
C THR A 139 -1.78 4.16 -17.73
N PHE A 140 -1.90 5.18 -16.92
CA PHE A 140 -2.13 6.56 -17.38
C PHE A 140 -1.32 7.54 -16.53
N GLU A 141 -0.99 8.68 -17.11
CA GLU A 141 -0.25 9.75 -16.43
C GLU A 141 -1.12 10.41 -15.35
N SER A 142 -0.50 10.70 -14.20
CA SER A 142 -1.19 11.41 -13.11
C SER A 142 -1.30 12.92 -13.33
N GLY A 143 -0.62 13.45 -14.35
CA GLY A 143 -0.54 14.89 -14.63
C GLY A 143 0.32 15.68 -13.64
N GLY A 144 1.08 15.00 -12.78
CA GLY A 144 1.96 15.62 -11.79
C GLY A 144 2.73 14.60 -10.97
N GLN A 145 3.54 15.09 -10.04
CA GLN A 145 4.32 14.26 -9.12
C GLN A 145 3.49 13.88 -7.88
N GLY A 146 3.76 12.69 -7.33
CA GLY A 146 3.28 12.24 -6.04
C GLY A 146 1.75 12.17 -5.94
N PRO A 147 1.05 11.40 -6.81
CA PRO A 147 -0.38 11.19 -6.67
C PRO A 147 -0.65 10.50 -5.33
N ASN A 148 -1.31 11.18 -4.40
CA ASN A 148 -1.45 10.73 -3.02
C ASN A 148 -2.90 10.55 -2.56
N ALA A 149 -3.86 10.84 -3.43
CA ALA A 149 -5.28 10.63 -3.15
C ALA A 149 -6.06 10.33 -4.43
N MET A 150 -7.08 9.51 -4.31
CA MET A 150 -8.04 9.20 -5.37
C MET A 150 -9.45 9.16 -4.77
N VAL A 151 -10.42 9.66 -5.53
CA VAL A 151 -11.84 9.65 -5.14
C VAL A 151 -12.63 8.89 -6.20
N PHE A 152 -13.54 8.05 -5.76
CA PHE A 152 -14.43 7.26 -6.62
C PHE A 152 -15.86 7.77 -6.51
N PHE A 153 -16.58 7.88 -7.65
CA PHE A 153 -17.96 8.37 -7.74
C PHE A 153 -18.87 7.29 -8.33
#